data_400baee6c37bf64761a18836beb4c3ec
#
_entry.id   400baee6c37bf64761a18836beb4c3ec
#
_cell.length_a   1.000
_cell.length_b   1.000
_cell.length_c   1.000
_cell.angle_alpha   90.00
_cell.angle_beta   90.00
_cell.angle_gamma   90.00
#
_symmetry.space_group_name_H-M   'P 1'
#
loop_
_entity.id
_entity.type
_entity.pdbx_description
1 polymer ?
#
loop_
_entity_poly.entity_id
_entity_poly.type
_entity_poly.pdbx_seq_one_letter_code
_entity_poly.pdbx_strand_id
1 'polypeptide(L)'
;MKFSEVFTSKDNIQLDKKTLVILRWIALVGQYLTISIVYFVFKFELLFFYCSMIIFIGVLTNFYLRFKFKNNQLNNFTSTFVLFYDLIQLSLLLYLTGGITNPFAILLIVPAIVSSTFLNLKSTINLSIITIVILIVLTIYNLPLSHYGEFHFHVPDTYIYALPAAIIITLIFLTYFGVRFGLESRKRTEVLNKLELILAKEHELESIGVQAAAAAHSLGTPLSTINVIAR
;
A
#
# COMPACT_ATOMS: atom_id res chain seq x y z
N MET A 1 -20.65 14.87 -6.73
CA MET A 1 -19.63 14.68 -5.71
C MET A 1 -18.59 15.78 -5.90
N LYS A 2 -18.51 16.77 -5.00
CA LYS A 2 -17.61 17.91 -5.15
C LYS A 2 -16.17 17.45 -4.89
N PHE A 3 -15.24 17.87 -5.75
CA PHE A 3 -13.80 17.59 -5.64
C PHE A 3 -13.24 17.97 -4.26
N SER A 4 -13.85 18.94 -3.58
CA SER A 4 -13.50 19.40 -2.22
C SER A 4 -13.73 18.36 -1.11
N GLU A 5 -14.66 17.42 -1.27
CA GLU A 5 -14.94 16.38 -0.25
C GLU A 5 -13.84 15.32 -0.17
N VAL A 6 -13.09 15.14 -1.26
CA VAL A 6 -11.95 14.20 -1.33
C VAL A 6 -10.77 14.70 -0.49
N PHE A 7 -10.66 16.03 -0.29
CA PHE A 7 -9.56 16.65 0.47
C PHE A 7 -9.78 16.71 1.98
N THR A 8 -11.02 16.55 2.44
CA THR A 8 -11.41 16.76 3.86
C THR A 8 -11.69 15.47 4.63
N SER A 9 -11.68 14.30 3.99
CA SER A 9 -11.88 13.03 4.69
C SER A 9 -10.70 12.75 5.63
N LYS A 10 -10.96 12.97 6.93
CA LYS A 10 -9.98 12.89 8.03
C LYS A 10 -9.81 11.46 8.56
N ASP A 11 -10.51 10.49 7.98
CA ASP A 11 -10.50 9.11 8.46
C ASP A 11 -9.33 8.35 7.85
N ASN A 12 -8.29 8.26 8.65
CA ASN A 12 -7.04 7.58 8.34
C ASN A 12 -7.22 6.07 8.43
N ILE A 13 -7.50 5.41 7.30
CA ILE A 13 -7.06 4.02 7.19
C ILE A 13 -5.54 4.09 7.12
N GLN A 14 -4.89 3.86 8.24
CA GLN A 14 -3.44 3.85 8.31
C GLN A 14 -2.94 2.53 7.70
N LEU A 15 -1.92 2.63 6.86
CA LEU A 15 -1.29 1.45 6.28
C LEU A 15 -0.72 0.57 7.41
N ASP A 16 -1.15 -0.69 7.46
CA ASP A 16 -0.65 -1.63 8.45
C ASP A 16 0.84 -1.92 8.19
N LYS A 17 1.65 -1.74 9.23
CA LYS A 17 3.10 -1.99 9.20
C LYS A 17 3.43 -3.40 8.72
N LYS A 18 2.66 -4.41 9.15
CA LYS A 18 2.91 -5.80 8.75
C LYS A 18 2.75 -5.98 7.25
N THR A 19 1.67 -5.42 6.69
CA THR A 19 1.42 -5.45 5.25
C THR A 19 2.56 -4.78 4.47
N LEU A 20 2.99 -3.60 4.89
CA LEU A 20 4.09 -2.88 4.23
C LEU A 20 5.41 -3.69 4.30
N VAL A 21 5.76 -4.23 5.47
CA VAL A 21 6.96 -5.07 5.64
C VAL A 21 6.93 -6.30 4.75
N ILE A 22 5.77 -6.98 4.62
CA ILE A 22 5.62 -8.16 3.75
C ILE A 22 5.78 -7.78 2.29
N LEU A 23 5.11 -6.71 1.83
CA LEU A 23 5.22 -6.23 0.45
C LEU A 23 6.67 -5.89 0.09
N ARG A 24 7.42 -5.25 0.99
CA ARG A 24 8.83 -4.96 0.80
C ARG A 24 9.70 -6.23 0.75
N TRP A 25 9.42 -7.24 1.58
CA TRP A 25 10.11 -8.52 1.48
C TRP A 25 9.90 -9.19 0.12
N ILE A 26 8.66 -9.21 -0.38
CA ILE A 26 8.35 -9.77 -1.71
C ILE A 26 9.14 -9.01 -2.78
N ALA A 27 9.16 -7.67 -2.72
CA ALA A 27 9.90 -6.84 -3.68
C ALA A 27 11.42 -7.11 -3.62
N LEU A 28 12.04 -7.11 -2.42
CA LEU A 28 13.48 -7.30 -2.24
C LEU A 28 13.94 -8.70 -2.69
N VAL A 29 13.16 -9.74 -2.34
CA VAL A 29 13.44 -11.10 -2.79
C VAL A 29 13.31 -11.21 -4.31
N GLY A 30 12.24 -10.64 -4.90
CA GLY A 30 12.05 -10.60 -6.33
C GLY A 30 13.20 -9.88 -7.07
N GLN A 31 13.61 -8.71 -6.58
CA GLN A 31 14.74 -7.95 -7.11
C GLN A 31 16.03 -8.77 -7.08
N TYR A 32 16.35 -9.39 -5.93
CA TYR A 32 17.58 -10.18 -5.80
C TYR A 32 17.59 -11.41 -6.70
N LEU A 33 16.47 -12.13 -6.78
CA LEU A 33 16.33 -13.29 -7.68
C LEU A 33 16.49 -12.87 -9.14
N THR A 34 15.83 -11.78 -9.56
CA THR A 34 15.93 -11.28 -10.94
C THR A 34 17.36 -10.94 -11.31
N ILE A 35 18.05 -10.14 -10.48
CA ILE A 35 19.45 -9.77 -10.73
C ILE A 35 20.36 -10.99 -10.78
N SER A 36 20.15 -11.96 -9.88
CA SER A 36 20.93 -13.19 -9.86
C SER A 36 20.72 -14.01 -11.11
N ILE A 37 19.49 -14.17 -11.60
CA ILE A 37 19.17 -14.87 -12.83
C ILE A 37 19.82 -14.15 -14.03
N VAL A 38 19.69 -12.84 -14.11
CA VAL A 38 20.24 -12.06 -15.23
C VAL A 38 21.77 -12.15 -15.26
N TYR A 39 22.42 -12.14 -14.11
CA TYR A 39 23.87 -12.23 -14.02
C TYR A 39 24.41 -13.66 -14.26
N PHE A 40 23.87 -14.67 -13.55
CA PHE A 40 24.43 -16.03 -13.59
C PHE A 40 23.90 -16.88 -14.75
N VAL A 41 22.63 -16.73 -15.12
CA VAL A 41 21.99 -17.55 -16.15
C VAL A 41 22.10 -16.88 -17.52
N PHE A 42 21.69 -15.62 -17.62
CA PHE A 42 21.72 -14.89 -18.89
C PHE A 42 23.07 -14.25 -19.21
N LYS A 43 24.01 -14.23 -18.24
CA LYS A 43 25.38 -13.72 -18.40
C LYS A 43 25.45 -12.27 -18.93
N PHE A 44 24.55 -11.41 -18.46
CA PHE A 44 24.67 -9.98 -18.74
C PHE A 44 25.77 -9.35 -17.89
N GLU A 45 26.48 -8.37 -18.45
CA GLU A 45 27.47 -7.55 -17.75
C GLU A 45 26.77 -6.56 -16.81
N LEU A 46 26.40 -7.03 -15.63
CA LEU A 46 25.79 -6.22 -14.59
C LEU A 46 26.84 -5.81 -13.56
N LEU A 47 26.68 -4.62 -13.02
CA LEU A 47 27.36 -4.20 -11.80
C LEU A 47 26.76 -4.92 -10.57
N PHE A 48 26.87 -6.27 -10.56
CA PHE A 48 26.19 -7.15 -9.60
C PHE A 48 26.47 -6.75 -8.14
N PHE A 49 27.70 -6.35 -7.83
CA PHE A 49 28.08 -5.90 -6.48
C PHE A 49 27.28 -4.67 -6.04
N TYR A 50 27.20 -3.65 -6.88
CA TYR A 50 26.45 -2.42 -6.56
C TYR A 50 24.94 -2.67 -6.47
N CYS A 51 24.39 -3.47 -7.36
CA CYS A 51 22.98 -3.88 -7.30
C CYS A 51 22.67 -4.63 -6.01
N SER A 52 23.51 -5.59 -5.63
CA SER A 52 23.36 -6.35 -4.38
C SER A 52 23.48 -5.45 -3.15
N MET A 53 24.36 -4.45 -3.17
CA MET A 53 24.52 -3.48 -2.08
C MET A 53 23.25 -2.63 -1.91
N ILE A 54 22.64 -2.17 -2.99
CA ILE A 54 21.38 -1.40 -2.95
C ILE A 54 20.26 -2.24 -2.32
N ILE A 55 20.13 -3.50 -2.73
CA ILE A 55 19.13 -4.41 -2.16
C ILE A 55 19.42 -4.70 -0.69
N PHE A 56 20.68 -4.90 -0.31
CA PHE A 56 21.06 -5.14 1.07
C PHE A 56 20.71 -3.96 1.98
N ILE A 57 20.92 -2.71 1.54
CA ILE A 57 20.45 -1.52 2.26
C ILE A 57 18.92 -1.55 2.40
N GLY A 58 18.20 -1.99 1.37
CA GLY A 58 16.74 -2.21 1.43
C GLY A 58 16.34 -3.22 2.51
N VAL A 59 17.08 -4.33 2.63
CA VAL A 59 16.87 -5.33 3.68
C VAL A 59 17.07 -4.72 5.07
N LEU A 60 18.15 -3.95 5.27
CA LEU A 60 18.42 -3.29 6.55
C LEU A 60 17.32 -2.30 6.93
N THR A 61 16.85 -1.49 5.98
CA THR A 61 15.75 -0.56 6.24
C THR A 61 14.43 -1.27 6.54
N ASN A 62 14.19 -2.45 5.96
CA ASN A 62 13.01 -3.25 6.26
C ASN A 62 13.07 -3.86 7.67
N PHE A 63 14.23 -4.34 8.11
CA PHE A 63 14.46 -4.75 9.49
C PHE A 63 14.25 -3.59 10.47
N TYR A 64 14.83 -2.41 10.16
CA TYR A 64 14.65 -1.21 10.98
C TYR A 64 13.16 -0.85 11.14
N LEU A 65 12.37 -0.86 10.04
CA LEU A 65 10.94 -0.62 10.06
C LEU A 65 10.20 -1.62 10.95
N ARG A 66 10.58 -2.90 10.88
CA ARG A 66 9.98 -3.98 11.67
C ARG A 66 10.18 -3.79 13.16
N PHE A 67 11.39 -3.41 13.62
CA PHE A 67 11.76 -3.38 15.02
C PHE A 67 11.52 -2.04 15.71
N LYS A 68 11.68 -0.91 15.02
CA LYS A 68 11.57 0.42 15.65
C LYS A 68 10.15 0.80 16.01
N PHE A 69 9.18 0.49 15.17
CA PHE A 69 7.80 0.91 15.40
C PHE A 69 7.03 -0.17 16.16
N LYS A 70 6.67 0.11 17.44
CA LYS A 70 5.85 -0.80 18.26
C LYS A 70 4.39 -0.87 17.79
N ASN A 71 3.85 0.24 17.27
CA ASN A 71 2.48 0.31 16.77
C ASN A 71 2.35 -0.38 15.40
N ASN A 72 1.28 -1.13 15.21
CA ASN A 72 0.98 -1.76 13.92
C ASN A 72 0.53 -0.76 12.85
N GLN A 73 0.04 0.41 13.26
CA GLN A 73 -0.41 1.46 12.34
C GLN A 73 0.66 2.52 12.16
N LEU A 74 1.04 2.78 10.92
CA LEU A 74 2.03 3.79 10.56
C LEU A 74 1.32 5.12 10.25
N ASN A 75 1.92 6.22 10.72
CA ASN A 75 1.47 7.56 10.35
C ASN A 75 1.65 7.78 8.84
N ASN A 76 0.75 8.57 8.23
CA ASN A 76 0.80 8.92 6.81
C ASN A 76 2.18 9.45 6.37
N PHE A 77 2.83 10.28 7.18
CA PHE A 77 4.15 10.82 6.87
C PHE A 77 5.21 9.70 6.79
N THR A 78 5.24 8.81 7.78
CA THR A 78 6.19 7.69 7.82
C THR A 78 5.96 6.74 6.65
N SER A 79 4.69 6.40 6.35
CA SER A 79 4.34 5.54 5.22
C SER A 79 4.75 6.15 3.88
N THR A 80 4.50 7.45 3.69
CA THR A 80 4.92 8.19 2.48
C THR A 80 6.44 8.18 2.33
N PHE A 81 7.18 8.40 3.42
CA PHE A 81 8.63 8.39 3.38
C PHE A 81 9.22 7.02 3.04
N VAL A 82 8.63 5.95 3.58
CA VAL A 82 9.06 4.57 3.26
C VAL A 82 8.79 4.25 1.79
N LEU A 83 7.61 4.60 1.26
CA LEU A 83 7.28 4.39 -0.16
C LEU A 83 8.17 5.25 -1.09
N PHE A 84 8.51 6.47 -0.68
CA PHE A 84 9.46 7.31 -1.39
C PHE A 84 10.86 6.67 -1.42
N TYR A 85 11.32 6.14 -0.28
CA TYR A 85 12.59 5.41 -0.23
C TYR A 85 12.58 4.20 -1.18
N ASP A 86 11.51 3.39 -1.19
CA ASP A 86 11.38 2.24 -2.06
C ASP A 86 11.41 2.64 -3.55
N LEU A 87 10.79 3.78 -3.88
CA LEU A 87 10.82 4.36 -5.23
C LEU A 87 12.24 4.74 -5.65
N ILE A 88 13.00 5.41 -4.77
CA ILE A 88 14.40 5.78 -5.04
C ILE A 88 15.28 4.53 -5.13
N GLN A 89 15.13 3.56 -4.23
CA GLN A 89 15.89 2.31 -4.27
C GLN A 89 15.70 1.58 -5.60
N LEU A 90 14.45 1.43 -6.04
CA LEU A 90 14.13 0.76 -7.31
C LEU A 90 14.65 1.57 -8.51
N SER A 91 14.56 2.90 -8.48
CA SER A 91 15.06 3.76 -9.56
C SER A 91 16.58 3.66 -9.72
N LEU A 92 17.34 3.59 -8.61
CA LEU A 92 18.78 3.37 -8.64
C LEU A 92 19.13 2.00 -9.22
N LEU A 93 18.36 0.97 -8.87
CA LEU A 93 18.54 -0.36 -9.41
C LEU A 93 18.29 -0.38 -10.92
N LEU A 94 17.21 0.23 -11.38
CA LEU A 94 16.89 0.37 -12.80
C LEU A 94 17.95 1.18 -13.54
N TYR A 95 18.46 2.26 -12.98
CA TYR A 95 19.55 3.04 -13.56
C TYR A 95 20.77 2.17 -13.88
N LEU A 96 21.15 1.24 -12.98
CA LEU A 96 22.27 0.32 -13.17
C LEU A 96 21.96 -0.85 -14.11
N THR A 97 20.71 -1.05 -14.47
CA THR A 97 20.26 -2.26 -15.19
C THR A 97 19.49 -1.96 -16.48
N GLY A 98 19.80 -0.86 -17.16
CA GLY A 98 19.25 -0.52 -18.47
C GLY A 98 18.13 0.54 -18.44
N GLY A 99 17.84 1.15 -17.29
CA GLY A 99 16.89 2.26 -17.18
C GLY A 99 15.48 1.90 -17.63
N ILE A 100 14.94 2.70 -18.55
CA ILE A 100 13.56 2.51 -19.05
C ILE A 100 13.41 1.27 -19.94
N THR A 101 14.51 0.80 -20.57
CA THR A 101 14.47 -0.40 -21.41
C THR A 101 14.38 -1.71 -20.58
N ASN A 102 14.61 -1.61 -19.27
CA ASN A 102 14.41 -2.71 -18.37
C ASN A 102 12.90 -2.98 -18.18
N PRO A 103 12.40 -4.20 -18.47
CA PRO A 103 10.98 -4.53 -18.34
C PRO A 103 10.42 -4.33 -16.93
N PHE A 104 11.27 -4.34 -15.91
CA PHE A 104 10.87 -4.09 -14.53
C PHE A 104 10.65 -2.59 -14.21
N ALA A 105 10.87 -1.67 -15.15
CA ALA A 105 10.55 -0.25 -15.00
C ALA A 105 9.06 -0.02 -14.65
N ILE A 106 8.17 -0.92 -15.09
CA ILE A 106 6.75 -0.88 -14.74
C ILE A 106 6.50 -0.94 -13.22
N LEU A 107 7.41 -1.54 -12.44
CA LEU A 107 7.26 -1.64 -10.99
C LEU A 107 7.41 -0.29 -10.27
N LEU A 108 7.90 0.77 -10.94
CA LEU A 108 7.93 2.13 -10.40
C LEU A 108 6.54 2.68 -10.06
N ILE A 109 5.48 2.14 -10.66
CA ILE A 109 4.11 2.55 -10.35
C ILE A 109 3.62 2.04 -8.99
N VAL A 110 4.20 0.97 -8.45
CA VAL A 110 3.71 0.26 -7.24
C VAL A 110 3.62 1.18 -6.01
N PRO A 111 4.63 2.00 -5.65
CA PRO A 111 4.54 2.91 -4.51
C PRO A 111 3.38 3.92 -4.63
N ALA A 112 3.12 4.43 -5.83
CA ALA A 112 2.02 5.35 -6.08
C ALA A 112 0.65 4.65 -5.94
N ILE A 113 0.51 3.41 -6.42
CA ILE A 113 -0.72 2.61 -6.29
C ILE A 113 -0.99 2.30 -4.81
N VAL A 114 0.01 1.85 -4.06
CA VAL A 114 -0.12 1.60 -2.62
C VAL A 114 -0.54 2.88 -1.89
N SER A 115 0.09 4.01 -2.22
CA SER A 115 -0.28 5.30 -1.66
C SER A 115 -1.73 5.69 -1.99
N SER A 116 -2.18 5.47 -3.22
CA SER A 116 -3.54 5.84 -3.67
C SER A 116 -4.64 5.09 -2.92
N THR A 117 -4.36 3.87 -2.49
CA THR A 117 -5.32 3.02 -1.77
C THR A 117 -5.36 3.33 -0.27
N PHE A 118 -4.19 3.55 0.35
CA PHE A 118 -4.06 3.59 1.81
C PHE A 118 -3.75 4.97 2.39
N LEU A 119 -3.13 5.87 1.62
CA LEU A 119 -2.69 7.16 2.13
C LEU A 119 -3.61 8.31 1.71
N ASN A 120 -3.24 9.53 2.11
CA ASN A 120 -3.96 10.72 1.72
C ASN A 120 -3.64 11.12 0.25
N LEU A 121 -4.55 11.88 -0.35
CA LEU A 121 -4.43 12.31 -1.74
C LEU A 121 -3.15 13.13 -2.01
N LYS A 122 -2.70 13.96 -1.03
CA LYS A 122 -1.46 14.74 -1.17
C LYS A 122 -0.23 13.86 -1.33
N SER A 123 -0.10 12.82 -0.48
CA SER A 123 1.00 11.85 -0.60
C SER A 123 0.97 11.10 -1.92
N THR A 124 -0.21 10.71 -2.37
CA THR A 124 -0.40 10.02 -3.65
C THR A 124 0.03 10.89 -4.83
N ILE A 125 -0.43 12.15 -4.88
CA ILE A 125 -0.05 13.09 -5.94
C ILE A 125 1.47 13.31 -5.93
N ASN A 126 2.08 13.54 -4.77
CA ASN A 126 3.52 13.75 -4.66
C ASN A 126 4.32 12.55 -5.16
N LEU A 127 3.96 11.33 -4.73
CA LEU A 127 4.63 10.10 -5.19
C LEU A 127 4.43 9.88 -6.69
N SER A 128 3.24 10.15 -7.23
CA SER A 128 2.97 10.02 -8.67
C SER A 128 3.81 11.01 -9.50
N ILE A 129 3.92 12.27 -9.06
CA ILE A 129 4.76 13.28 -9.73
C ILE A 129 6.22 12.85 -9.71
N ILE A 130 6.72 12.39 -8.56
CA ILE A 130 8.11 11.91 -8.43
C ILE A 130 8.35 10.71 -9.33
N THR A 131 7.40 9.77 -9.43
CA THR A 131 7.49 8.62 -10.34
C THR A 131 7.60 9.08 -11.81
N ILE A 132 6.81 10.06 -12.23
CA ILE A 132 6.89 10.62 -13.59
C ILE A 132 8.26 11.26 -13.85
N VAL A 133 8.77 12.04 -12.90
CA VAL A 133 10.11 12.65 -13.01
C VAL A 133 11.19 11.58 -13.13
N ILE A 134 11.13 10.53 -12.30
CA ILE A 134 12.07 9.41 -12.36
C ILE A 134 12.00 8.69 -13.71
N LEU A 135 10.81 8.43 -14.25
CA LEU A 135 10.65 7.82 -15.57
C LEU A 135 11.31 8.65 -16.66
N ILE A 136 11.13 9.97 -16.63
CA ILE A 136 11.77 10.89 -17.60
C ILE A 136 13.30 10.84 -17.43
N VAL A 137 13.80 10.88 -16.19
CA VAL A 137 15.24 10.80 -15.91
C VAL A 137 15.83 9.48 -16.40
N LEU A 138 15.18 8.34 -16.11
CA LEU A 138 15.64 7.03 -16.54
C LEU A 138 15.56 6.81 -18.07
N THR A 139 14.72 7.56 -18.76
CA THR A 139 14.68 7.56 -20.23
C THR A 139 15.91 8.24 -20.83
N ILE A 140 16.40 9.30 -20.18
CA ILE A 140 17.53 10.10 -20.67
C ILE A 140 18.86 9.55 -20.17
N TYR A 141 18.89 9.15 -18.87
CA TYR A 141 20.11 8.73 -18.17
C TYR A 141 19.94 7.29 -17.64
N ASN A 142 20.72 6.38 -18.20
CA ASN A 142 20.81 5.01 -17.71
C ASN A 142 22.16 4.40 -18.14
N LEU A 143 22.57 3.35 -17.43
CA LEU A 143 23.71 2.52 -17.85
C LEU A 143 23.17 1.43 -18.78
N PRO A 144 23.71 1.34 -20.03
CA PRO A 144 23.25 0.32 -20.96
C PRO A 144 23.57 -1.09 -20.43
N LEU A 145 22.65 -2.00 -20.67
CA LEU A 145 22.82 -3.40 -20.32
C LEU A 145 23.60 -4.08 -21.48
N SER A 146 24.86 -4.41 -21.26
CA SER A 146 25.69 -5.13 -22.23
C SER A 146 25.60 -6.62 -21.98
N HIS A 147 25.61 -7.40 -23.08
CA HIS A 147 25.67 -8.87 -23.03
C HIS A 147 27.08 -9.32 -23.41
N TYR A 148 27.60 -10.38 -22.78
CA TYR A 148 28.81 -11.08 -23.21
C TYR A 148 28.55 -11.72 -24.57
N GLY A 149 28.95 -11.04 -25.66
CA GLY A 149 28.83 -11.53 -27.05
C GLY A 149 28.34 -10.45 -28.02
N GLU A 150 28.33 -10.79 -29.33
CA GLU A 150 28.01 -9.86 -30.42
C GLU A 150 26.54 -9.43 -30.52
N PHE A 151 25.66 -9.89 -29.61
CA PHE A 151 24.26 -9.50 -29.58
C PHE A 151 24.08 -8.14 -28.88
N HIS A 152 24.12 -7.06 -29.66
CA HIS A 152 23.64 -5.77 -29.21
C HIS A 152 22.11 -5.79 -29.18
N PHE A 153 21.54 -5.80 -28.00
CA PHE A 153 20.10 -5.65 -27.83
C PHE A 153 19.72 -4.20 -28.14
N HIS A 154 19.52 -3.92 -29.43
CA HIS A 154 19.13 -2.58 -29.86
C HIS A 154 17.61 -2.45 -29.79
N VAL A 155 17.14 -1.70 -28.79
CA VAL A 155 15.72 -1.33 -28.69
C VAL A 155 15.48 -0.18 -29.67
N PRO A 156 14.50 -0.26 -30.59
CA PRO A 156 14.17 0.85 -31.49
C PRO A 156 13.87 2.13 -30.71
N ASP A 157 14.30 3.28 -31.22
CA ASP A 157 14.13 4.59 -30.56
C ASP A 157 12.67 4.90 -30.24
N THR A 158 11.74 4.47 -31.10
CA THR A 158 10.30 4.60 -30.87
C THR A 158 9.84 3.91 -29.59
N TYR A 159 10.43 2.76 -29.24
CA TYR A 159 10.12 2.02 -28.00
C TYR A 159 10.63 2.74 -26.76
N ILE A 160 11.79 3.40 -26.85
CA ILE A 160 12.38 4.13 -25.72
C ILE A 160 11.46 5.27 -25.25
N TYR A 161 10.72 5.88 -26.17
CA TYR A 161 9.75 6.93 -25.82
C TYR A 161 8.34 6.38 -25.55
N ALA A 162 7.95 5.29 -26.21
CA ALA A 162 6.64 4.68 -26.03
C ALA A 162 6.48 4.01 -24.65
N LEU A 163 7.55 3.36 -24.14
CA LEU A 163 7.52 2.68 -22.83
C LEU A 163 7.19 3.63 -21.67
N PRO A 164 7.91 4.76 -21.47
CA PRO A 164 7.57 5.67 -20.38
C PRO A 164 6.19 6.30 -20.57
N ALA A 165 5.76 6.59 -21.79
CA ALA A 165 4.42 7.09 -22.07
C ALA A 165 3.34 6.07 -21.64
N ALA A 166 3.52 4.79 -21.97
CA ALA A 166 2.61 3.73 -21.56
C ALA A 166 2.57 3.57 -20.02
N ILE A 167 3.74 3.63 -19.36
CA ILE A 167 3.82 3.55 -17.89
C ILE A 167 3.14 4.76 -17.24
N ILE A 168 3.31 5.98 -17.78
CA ILE A 168 2.66 7.19 -17.26
C ILE A 168 1.13 7.10 -17.39
N ILE A 169 0.62 6.66 -18.55
CA ILE A 169 -0.82 6.46 -18.74
C ILE A 169 -1.35 5.42 -17.73
N THR A 170 -0.63 4.31 -17.58
CA THR A 170 -0.97 3.26 -16.60
C THR A 170 -0.95 3.80 -15.17
N LEU A 171 0.06 4.60 -14.81
CA LEU A 171 0.18 5.24 -13.50
C LEU A 171 -1.03 6.12 -13.21
N ILE A 172 -1.42 6.99 -14.14
CA ILE A 172 -2.57 7.90 -13.98
C ILE A 172 -3.85 7.09 -13.78
N PHE A 173 -4.09 6.09 -14.64
CA PHE A 173 -5.28 5.25 -14.58
C PHE A 173 -5.35 4.48 -13.25
N LEU A 174 -4.28 3.77 -12.87
CA LEU A 174 -4.26 2.95 -11.65
C LEU A 174 -4.27 3.81 -10.38
N THR A 175 -3.65 4.97 -10.38
CA THR A 175 -3.73 5.91 -9.25
C THR A 175 -5.14 6.44 -9.06
N TYR A 176 -5.82 6.85 -10.14
CA TYR A 176 -7.22 7.25 -10.07
C TYR A 176 -8.12 6.12 -9.57
N PHE A 177 -7.95 4.92 -10.12
CA PHE A 177 -8.68 3.74 -9.67
C PHE A 177 -8.42 3.42 -8.20
N GLY A 178 -7.16 3.45 -7.77
CA GLY A 178 -6.77 3.19 -6.38
C GLY A 178 -7.40 4.19 -5.38
N VAL A 179 -7.42 5.48 -5.73
CA VAL A 179 -8.10 6.51 -4.91
C VAL A 179 -9.59 6.22 -4.81
N ARG A 180 -10.25 5.89 -5.92
CA ARG A 180 -11.70 5.55 -5.93
C ARG A 180 -11.99 4.31 -5.11
N PHE A 181 -11.19 3.26 -5.31
CA PHE A 181 -11.31 2.01 -4.56
C PHE A 181 -11.08 2.22 -3.05
N GLY A 182 -10.05 2.97 -2.68
CA GLY A 182 -9.77 3.29 -1.29
C GLY A 182 -10.91 4.06 -0.61
N LEU A 183 -11.51 5.04 -1.29
CA LEU A 183 -12.67 5.76 -0.79
C LEU A 183 -13.90 4.86 -0.60
N GLU A 184 -14.17 3.99 -1.57
CA GLU A 184 -15.30 3.04 -1.49
C GLU A 184 -15.10 2.04 -0.35
N SER A 185 -13.90 1.48 -0.21
CA SER A 185 -13.54 0.55 0.86
C SER A 185 -13.73 1.19 2.24
N ARG A 186 -13.32 2.46 2.42
CA ARG A 186 -13.51 3.21 3.66
C ARG A 186 -14.98 3.38 4.01
N LYS A 187 -15.81 3.77 3.04
CA LYS A 187 -17.25 3.89 3.25
C LYS A 187 -17.89 2.58 3.70
N ARG A 188 -17.50 1.46 3.07
CA ARG A 188 -17.99 0.13 3.46
C ARG A 188 -17.62 -0.21 4.90
N THR A 189 -16.37 0.04 5.29
CA THR A 189 -15.91 -0.20 6.67
C THR A 189 -16.67 0.67 7.67
N GLU A 190 -16.90 1.95 7.36
CA GLU A 190 -17.69 2.85 8.23
C GLU A 190 -19.12 2.35 8.42
N VAL A 191 -19.79 1.90 7.34
CA VAL A 191 -21.14 1.35 7.41
C VAL A 191 -21.17 0.08 8.26
N LEU A 192 -20.19 -0.83 8.08
CA LEU A 192 -20.09 -2.05 8.88
C LEU A 192 -19.91 -1.73 10.37
N ASN A 193 -19.00 -0.82 10.71
CA ASN A 193 -18.79 -0.41 12.10
C ASN A 193 -20.05 0.19 12.72
N LYS A 194 -20.82 0.97 11.96
CA LYS A 194 -22.11 1.52 12.41
C LYS A 194 -23.14 0.42 12.66
N LEU A 195 -23.22 -0.57 11.76
CA LEU A 195 -24.12 -1.71 11.91
C LEU A 195 -23.77 -2.56 13.14
N GLU A 196 -22.48 -2.84 13.37
CA GLU A 196 -22.02 -3.54 14.56
C GLU A 196 -22.42 -2.80 15.85
N LEU A 197 -22.29 -1.48 15.86
CA LEU A 197 -22.65 -0.66 17.01
C LEU A 197 -24.16 -0.65 17.27
N ILE A 198 -24.99 -0.65 16.20
CA ILE A 198 -26.45 -0.74 16.32
C ILE A 198 -26.85 -2.11 16.87
N LEU A 199 -26.29 -3.20 16.34
CA LEU A 199 -26.55 -4.55 16.80
C LEU A 199 -26.15 -4.74 18.28
N ALA A 200 -24.97 -4.22 18.68
CA ALA A 200 -24.54 -4.27 20.08
C ALA A 200 -25.54 -3.56 21.01
N LYS A 201 -26.06 -2.40 20.57
CA LYS A 201 -27.05 -1.64 21.32
C LYS A 201 -28.41 -2.34 21.38
N GLU A 202 -28.83 -3.00 20.31
CA GLU A 202 -30.05 -3.81 20.27
C GLU A 202 -29.97 -4.97 21.26
N HIS A 203 -28.86 -5.71 21.29
CA HIS A 203 -28.61 -6.80 22.25
C HIS A 203 -28.59 -6.29 23.71
N GLU A 204 -28.02 -5.11 23.95
CA GLU A 204 -28.04 -4.49 25.28
C GLU A 204 -29.49 -4.20 25.74
N LEU A 205 -30.30 -3.61 24.86
CA LEU A 205 -31.72 -3.30 25.14
C LEU A 205 -32.53 -4.59 25.35
N GLU A 206 -32.31 -5.61 24.55
CA GLU A 206 -32.96 -6.92 24.73
C GLU A 206 -32.61 -7.55 26.08
N SER A 207 -31.34 -7.52 26.47
CA SER A 207 -30.88 -8.00 27.79
C SER A 207 -31.52 -7.25 28.92
N ILE A 208 -31.62 -5.92 28.85
CA ILE A 208 -32.32 -5.11 29.87
C ILE A 208 -33.81 -5.44 29.90
N GLY A 209 -34.45 -5.66 28.75
CA GLY A 209 -35.84 -6.04 28.64
C GLY A 209 -36.12 -7.38 29.34
N VAL A 210 -35.29 -8.40 29.11
CA VAL A 210 -35.39 -9.72 29.78
C VAL A 210 -35.19 -9.57 31.29
N GLN A 211 -34.20 -8.79 31.74
CA GLN A 211 -33.96 -8.56 33.16
C GLN A 211 -35.16 -7.84 33.85
N ALA A 212 -35.69 -6.81 33.17
CA ALA A 212 -36.85 -6.10 33.67
C ALA A 212 -38.11 -7.00 33.77
N ALA A 213 -38.35 -7.85 32.78
CA ALA A 213 -39.43 -8.82 32.80
C ALA A 213 -39.28 -9.86 33.96
N ALA A 214 -38.05 -10.36 34.14
CA ALA A 214 -37.75 -11.27 35.26
C ALA A 214 -37.94 -10.60 36.62
N ALA A 215 -37.52 -9.35 36.79
CA ALA A 215 -37.72 -8.55 37.99
C ALA A 215 -39.20 -8.28 38.26
N ALA A 216 -39.97 -7.90 37.23
CA ALA A 216 -41.40 -7.71 37.34
C ALA A 216 -42.14 -8.99 37.78
N HIS A 217 -41.76 -10.16 37.23
CA HIS A 217 -42.33 -11.44 37.62
C HIS A 217 -42.00 -11.82 39.06
N SER A 218 -40.74 -11.62 39.47
CA SER A 218 -40.28 -11.91 40.83
C SER A 218 -40.91 -11.02 41.92
N LEU A 219 -41.24 -9.79 41.57
CA LEU A 219 -41.91 -8.84 42.46
C LEU A 219 -43.45 -8.99 42.46
N GLY A 220 -44.01 -9.43 41.32
CA GLY A 220 -45.47 -9.62 41.17
C GLY A 220 -46.02 -10.74 42.08
N THR A 221 -45.25 -11.83 42.26
CA THR A 221 -45.68 -12.97 43.12
C THR A 221 -45.84 -12.59 44.59
N PRO A 222 -44.87 -11.95 45.27
CA PRO A 222 -45.07 -11.52 46.68
C PRO A 222 -46.10 -10.43 46.82
N LEU A 223 -46.22 -9.50 45.86
CA LEU A 223 -47.26 -8.43 45.89
C LEU A 223 -48.67 -9.00 45.79
N SER A 224 -48.90 -10.03 44.97
CA SER A 224 -50.18 -10.68 44.86
C SER A 224 -50.55 -11.42 46.16
N THR A 225 -49.57 -12.06 46.80
CA THR A 225 -49.74 -12.76 48.10
C THR A 225 -50.12 -11.76 49.22
N ILE A 226 -49.45 -10.60 49.27
CA ILE A 226 -49.78 -9.53 50.26
C ILE A 226 -51.20 -9.01 50.03
N ASN A 227 -51.62 -8.80 48.75
CA ASN A 227 -52.93 -8.29 48.44
C ASN A 227 -54.05 -9.33 48.81
N VAL A 228 -53.76 -10.62 48.74
CA VAL A 228 -54.70 -11.67 49.20
C VAL A 228 -54.83 -11.73 50.73
N ILE A 229 -53.76 -11.48 51.47
CA ILE A 229 -53.73 -11.53 52.92
C ILE A 229 -54.36 -10.26 53.53
N ALA A 230 -54.32 -9.12 52.82
CA ALA A 230 -54.83 -7.83 53.25
C ALA A 230 -56.35 -7.62 53.00
N ARG A 231 -57.02 -8.59 52.36
CA ARG A 231 -58.46 -8.62 52.19
C ARG A 231 -59.09 -9.60 53.24
#